data_e250cc8a1a415c3a3e8c96e369a0ab65
#
_entry.id   e250cc8a1a415c3a3e8c96e369a0ab65
#
_cell.length_a   1.000
_cell.length_b   1.000
_cell.length_c   1.000
_cell.angle_alpha   90.00
_cell.angle_beta   90.00
_cell.angle_gamma   90.00
#
_symmetry.space_group_name_H-M   'P 1'
#
loop_
_entity.id
_entity.type
_entity.pdbx_description
1 polymer ?
#
loop_
_entity_poly.entity_id
_entity_poly.type
_entity_poly.pdbx_seq_one_letter_code
_entity_poly.pdbx_strand_id
1 'polypeptide(L)'
;MRGWGAFGVSQVAYEHFPFQVWSSLINRHARSMGAKSLDYGDPMGSKDLRETIATYLRTARGVRCDAQQIMIVSGSQQALEVTARVLFDPGSRVWVEDPGYRFARDVFLMNGCKLVPVPVDYEGLNVAWGIKRYRKARAAFVSPSHQYPLGATMSASRRLQLLDWAQSSGAWIIEDDYDSEYRYESMPIPSLQGLDNNARVIYIGTFSKVLFPSLRLGYIVIPSDLVDRFMAVRVPMDIGPPDFH
;
A
#
# COMPACT_ATOMS: atom_id res chain seq x y z
N MET A 1 16.24 4.04 21.81
CA MET A 1 16.02 4.60 20.45
C MET A 1 16.68 5.97 20.40
N ARG A 2 17.58 6.23 19.46
CA ARG A 2 18.13 7.57 19.28
C ARG A 2 16.98 8.44 18.74
N GLY A 3 16.65 9.53 19.45
CA GLY A 3 15.62 10.46 19.02
C GLY A 3 15.95 11.00 17.61
N TRP A 4 14.97 10.99 16.74
CA TRP A 4 15.07 11.64 15.43
C TRP A 4 15.28 13.13 15.70
N GLY A 5 16.21 13.76 14.99
CA GLY A 5 16.43 15.19 15.12
C GLY A 5 15.23 16.02 14.63
N ALA A 6 15.30 17.34 14.79
CA ALA A 6 14.23 18.30 14.50
C ALA A 6 13.64 18.23 13.06
N PHE A 7 14.30 17.55 12.14
CA PHE A 7 13.84 17.36 10.74
C PHE A 7 13.61 15.90 10.40
N GLY A 8 13.22 15.08 11.40
CA GLY A 8 12.86 13.68 11.16
C GLY A 8 11.63 13.56 10.26
N VAL A 9 11.76 12.86 9.12
CA VAL A 9 10.67 12.70 8.13
C VAL A 9 9.65 11.69 8.64
N SER A 10 8.37 11.93 8.37
CA SER A 10 7.27 10.98 8.62
C SER A 10 7.04 10.63 10.09
N GLN A 11 7.29 11.55 11.01
CA GLN A 11 6.92 11.39 12.42
C GLN A 11 5.44 11.71 12.65
N VAL A 12 4.81 10.93 13.53
CA VAL A 12 3.43 11.17 14.00
C VAL A 12 3.50 11.92 15.32
N ALA A 13 2.57 12.86 15.55
CA ALA A 13 2.46 13.63 16.78
C ALA A 13 1.80 12.79 17.91
N TYR A 14 2.56 11.85 18.47
CA TYR A 14 2.09 10.87 19.45
C TYR A 14 1.48 11.50 20.70
N GLU A 15 1.93 12.69 21.08
CA GLU A 15 1.43 13.46 22.22
C GLU A 15 -0.03 13.91 22.06
N HIS A 16 -0.53 13.96 20.84
CA HIS A 16 -1.92 14.32 20.53
C HIS A 16 -2.81 13.08 20.29
N PHE A 17 -2.28 11.89 20.47
CA PHE A 17 -3.07 10.67 20.25
C PHE A 17 -4.20 10.56 21.31
N PRO A 18 -5.45 10.31 20.89
CA PRO A 18 -6.61 10.33 21.79
C PRO A 18 -6.72 9.01 22.59
N PHE A 19 -5.82 8.77 23.54
CA PHE A 19 -5.72 7.55 24.33
C PHE A 19 -7.02 7.13 25.02
N GLN A 20 -7.82 8.09 25.50
CA GLN A 20 -9.10 7.78 26.17
C GLN A 20 -10.12 7.18 25.20
N VAL A 21 -10.24 7.77 23.99
CA VAL A 21 -11.11 7.27 22.93
C VAL A 21 -10.65 5.88 22.50
N TRP A 22 -9.36 5.73 22.26
CA TRP A 22 -8.76 4.44 21.87
C TRP A 22 -9.01 3.34 22.90
N SER A 23 -8.75 3.61 24.18
CA SER A 23 -9.01 2.67 25.28
C SER A 23 -10.49 2.28 25.37
N SER A 24 -11.40 3.24 25.21
CA SER A 24 -12.85 2.98 25.19
C SER A 24 -13.25 2.05 24.05
N LEU A 25 -12.69 2.26 22.84
CA LEU A 25 -12.96 1.44 21.66
C LEU A 25 -12.45 0.00 21.85
N ILE A 26 -11.21 -0.17 22.35
CA ILE A 26 -10.64 -1.49 22.66
C ILE A 26 -11.52 -2.23 23.69
N ASN A 27 -11.88 -1.57 24.79
CA ASN A 27 -12.70 -2.18 25.82
C ASN A 27 -14.09 -2.61 25.29
N ARG A 28 -14.70 -1.78 24.45
CA ARG A 28 -15.98 -2.10 23.82
C ARG A 28 -15.83 -3.32 22.90
N HIS A 29 -14.80 -3.35 22.08
CA HIS A 29 -14.55 -4.48 21.16
C HIS A 29 -14.27 -5.78 21.94
N ALA A 30 -13.38 -5.75 22.93
CA ALA A 30 -13.06 -6.89 23.75
C ALA A 30 -14.29 -7.50 24.47
N ARG A 31 -15.24 -6.66 24.91
CA ARG A 31 -16.50 -7.12 25.52
C ARG A 31 -17.48 -7.73 24.53
N SER A 32 -17.41 -7.38 23.25
CA SER A 32 -18.27 -7.93 22.21
C SER A 32 -17.74 -9.24 21.62
N MET A 33 -16.49 -9.60 21.94
CA MET A 33 -15.88 -10.84 21.44
C MET A 33 -16.57 -12.08 22.01
N GLY A 34 -16.77 -13.09 21.17
CA GLY A 34 -17.28 -14.39 21.53
C GLY A 34 -16.27 -15.51 21.26
N ALA A 35 -16.63 -16.75 21.60
CA ALA A 35 -15.75 -17.91 21.43
C ALA A 35 -15.23 -18.07 19.98
N LYS A 36 -15.99 -17.65 18.99
CA LYS A 36 -15.58 -17.71 17.56
C LYS A 36 -14.39 -16.81 17.24
N SER A 37 -14.21 -15.70 17.97
CA SER A 37 -13.08 -14.79 17.78
C SER A 37 -11.76 -15.34 18.35
N LEU A 38 -11.79 -16.51 18.99
CA LEU A 38 -10.62 -17.20 19.56
C LEU A 38 -10.04 -18.25 18.62
N ASP A 39 -10.71 -18.56 17.53
CA ASP A 39 -10.25 -19.48 16.49
C ASP A 39 -9.50 -18.74 15.38
N TYR A 40 -8.89 -19.48 14.46
CA TYR A 40 -8.29 -18.90 13.25
C TYR A 40 -9.36 -18.17 12.44
N GLY A 41 -9.07 -16.90 12.14
CA GLY A 41 -9.94 -16.05 11.34
C GLY A 41 -9.82 -16.27 9.82
N ASP A 42 -10.50 -15.41 9.06
CA ASP A 42 -10.36 -15.36 7.61
C ASP A 42 -8.92 -14.94 7.25
N PRO A 43 -8.20 -15.67 6.39
CA PRO A 43 -6.86 -15.27 5.92
C PRO A 43 -6.80 -13.87 5.30
N MET A 44 -7.92 -13.38 4.78
CA MET A 44 -8.04 -12.00 4.29
C MET A 44 -8.21 -10.97 5.43
N GLY A 45 -8.46 -11.41 6.66
CA GLY A 45 -8.74 -10.58 7.83
C GLY A 45 -10.24 -10.35 8.09
N SER A 46 -10.56 -9.75 9.22
CA SER A 46 -11.92 -9.50 9.66
C SER A 46 -12.80 -8.88 8.57
N LYS A 47 -13.96 -9.49 8.32
CA LYS A 47 -14.91 -9.04 7.31
C LYS A 47 -15.40 -7.62 7.59
N ASP A 48 -15.73 -7.31 8.84
CA ASP A 48 -16.26 -6.00 9.24
C ASP A 48 -15.21 -4.90 9.02
N LEU A 49 -13.93 -5.19 9.31
CA LEU A 49 -12.83 -4.28 9.05
C LEU A 49 -12.64 -4.05 7.54
N ARG A 50 -12.68 -5.11 6.73
CA ARG A 50 -12.57 -5.00 5.27
C ARG A 50 -13.73 -4.18 4.66
N GLU A 51 -14.95 -4.37 5.12
CA GLU A 51 -16.13 -3.60 4.69
C GLU A 51 -16.00 -2.12 5.06
N THR A 52 -15.50 -1.83 6.26
CA THR A 52 -15.25 -0.47 6.74
C THR A 52 -14.16 0.21 5.90
N ILE A 53 -13.05 -0.48 5.64
CA ILE A 53 -11.96 0.03 4.80
C ILE A 53 -12.46 0.25 3.35
N ALA A 54 -13.21 -0.68 2.77
CA ALA A 54 -13.75 -0.53 1.42
C ALA A 54 -14.63 0.72 1.31
N THR A 55 -15.50 0.95 2.30
CA THR A 55 -16.37 2.12 2.35
C THR A 55 -15.55 3.42 2.46
N TYR A 56 -14.57 3.45 3.35
CA TYR A 56 -13.65 4.58 3.49
C TYR A 56 -12.91 4.88 2.18
N LEU A 57 -12.32 3.87 1.55
CA LEU A 57 -11.53 4.03 0.34
C LEU A 57 -12.36 4.56 -0.84
N ARG A 58 -13.58 4.07 -1.01
CA ARG A 58 -14.49 4.57 -2.05
C ARG A 58 -14.83 6.03 -1.87
N THR A 59 -15.09 6.45 -0.63
CA THR A 59 -15.52 7.83 -0.32
C THR A 59 -14.37 8.82 -0.23
N ALA A 60 -13.26 8.44 0.39
CA ALA A 60 -12.15 9.35 0.67
C ALA A 60 -11.06 9.35 -0.41
N ARG A 61 -10.90 8.24 -1.14
CA ARG A 61 -9.77 8.05 -2.07
C ARG A 61 -10.19 7.79 -3.52
N GLY A 62 -11.49 7.58 -3.77
CA GLY A 62 -11.99 7.20 -5.09
C GLY A 62 -11.48 5.83 -5.55
N VAL A 63 -10.99 5.00 -4.64
CA VAL A 63 -10.55 3.63 -4.93
C VAL A 63 -11.77 2.77 -5.26
N ARG A 64 -11.71 2.02 -6.34
CA ARG A 64 -12.78 1.12 -6.78
C ARG A 64 -12.51 -0.27 -6.26
N CYS A 65 -13.14 -0.63 -5.15
CA CYS A 65 -12.95 -1.94 -4.54
C CYS A 65 -14.18 -2.41 -3.76
N ASP A 66 -14.29 -3.72 -3.61
CA ASP A 66 -15.18 -4.41 -2.70
C ASP A 66 -14.39 -5.03 -1.54
N ALA A 67 -15.07 -5.34 -0.43
CA ALA A 67 -14.43 -5.92 0.75
C ALA A 67 -13.71 -7.25 0.48
N GLN A 68 -14.16 -8.02 -0.53
CA GLN A 68 -13.51 -9.27 -0.95
C GLN A 68 -12.13 -9.06 -1.60
N GLN A 69 -11.85 -7.86 -2.10
CA GLN A 69 -10.56 -7.50 -2.68
C GLN A 69 -9.57 -6.97 -1.65
N ILE A 70 -9.98 -6.80 -0.40
CA ILE A 70 -9.14 -6.24 0.66
C ILE A 70 -8.54 -7.36 1.50
N MET A 71 -7.21 -7.36 1.58
CA MET A 71 -6.45 -8.23 2.49
C MET A 71 -5.84 -7.38 3.60
N ILE A 72 -6.13 -7.73 4.85
CA ILE A 72 -5.51 -7.10 6.03
C ILE A 72 -4.11 -7.67 6.24
N VAL A 73 -3.16 -6.81 6.52
CA VAL A 73 -1.74 -7.16 6.67
C VAL A 73 -1.10 -6.43 7.86
N SER A 74 0.03 -6.94 8.33
CA SER A 74 0.85 -6.34 9.40
C SER A 74 1.67 -5.14 8.89
N GLY A 75 1.00 -4.18 8.23
CA GLY A 75 1.60 -2.98 7.65
C GLY A 75 2.18 -3.19 6.25
N SER A 76 2.70 -2.10 5.68
CA SER A 76 3.16 -2.04 4.28
C SER A 76 4.28 -3.03 3.94
N GLN A 77 5.13 -3.41 4.90
CA GLN A 77 6.21 -4.37 4.63
C GLN A 77 5.65 -5.77 4.29
N GLN A 78 4.66 -6.24 5.02
CA GLN A 78 4.02 -7.51 4.69
C GLN A 78 3.21 -7.39 3.39
N ALA A 79 2.56 -6.25 3.16
CA ALA A 79 1.88 -5.99 1.88
C ALA A 79 2.83 -6.12 0.69
N LEU A 80 4.01 -5.52 0.77
CA LEU A 80 5.04 -5.59 -0.25
C LEU A 80 5.58 -7.01 -0.43
N GLU A 81 5.83 -7.73 0.67
CA GLU A 81 6.33 -9.10 0.63
C GLU A 81 5.34 -10.06 -0.04
N VAL A 82 4.06 -10.03 0.37
CA VAL A 82 3.02 -10.85 -0.26
C VAL A 82 2.88 -10.49 -1.74
N THR A 83 2.84 -9.20 -2.06
CA THR A 83 2.74 -8.72 -3.45
C THR A 83 3.93 -9.19 -4.29
N ALA A 84 5.14 -9.10 -3.76
CA ALA A 84 6.34 -9.54 -4.47
C ALA A 84 6.31 -11.05 -4.78
N ARG A 85 5.90 -11.86 -3.82
CA ARG A 85 5.78 -13.32 -4.00
C ARG A 85 4.70 -13.73 -5.01
N VAL A 86 3.64 -12.94 -5.12
CA VAL A 86 2.55 -13.20 -6.09
C VAL A 86 2.94 -12.80 -7.51
N LEU A 87 3.65 -11.66 -7.65
CA LEU A 87 3.85 -11.05 -8.97
C LEU A 87 5.18 -11.39 -9.63
N PHE A 88 6.21 -11.75 -8.85
CA PHE A 88 7.57 -11.78 -9.37
C PHE A 88 8.20 -13.16 -9.30
N ASP A 89 8.88 -13.49 -10.38
CA ASP A 89 9.87 -14.54 -10.43
C ASP A 89 11.26 -13.95 -10.19
N PRO A 90 12.24 -14.74 -9.71
CA PRO A 90 13.63 -14.30 -9.61
C PRO A 90 14.14 -13.72 -10.94
N GLY A 91 14.75 -12.55 -10.87
CA GLY A 91 15.21 -11.81 -12.05
C GLY A 91 14.18 -10.85 -12.67
N SER A 92 12.94 -10.85 -12.19
CA SER A 92 11.92 -9.85 -12.59
C SER A 92 12.45 -8.44 -12.38
N ARG A 93 12.22 -7.55 -13.36
CA ARG A 93 12.61 -6.13 -13.24
C ARG A 93 11.47 -5.29 -12.73
N VAL A 94 11.78 -4.46 -11.74
CA VAL A 94 10.81 -3.58 -11.09
C VAL A 94 11.33 -2.15 -11.13
N TRP A 95 10.53 -1.23 -11.68
CA TRP A 95 10.80 0.19 -11.56
C TRP A 95 10.60 0.63 -10.12
N VAL A 96 11.56 1.34 -9.59
CA VAL A 96 11.49 1.95 -8.26
C VAL A 96 11.87 3.42 -8.36
N GLU A 97 11.22 4.26 -7.59
CA GLU A 97 11.54 5.69 -7.49
C GLU A 97 12.98 5.89 -7.01
N ASP A 98 13.67 6.90 -7.59
CA ASP A 98 15.02 7.27 -7.19
C ASP A 98 15.17 8.80 -7.10
N PRO A 99 15.31 9.35 -5.84
CA PRO A 99 15.27 8.64 -4.57
C PRO A 99 13.90 8.06 -4.24
N GLY A 100 13.85 7.02 -3.39
CA GLY A 100 12.58 6.35 -3.07
C GLY A 100 12.66 5.55 -1.77
N TYR A 101 11.56 4.90 -1.42
CA TYR A 101 11.40 4.16 -0.19
C TYR A 101 12.32 2.95 -0.11
N ARG A 102 13.34 3.05 0.77
CA ARG A 102 14.40 2.05 0.89
C ARG A 102 13.86 0.64 1.19
N PHE A 103 12.95 0.53 2.14
CA PHE A 103 12.46 -0.79 2.57
C PHE A 103 11.65 -1.53 1.50
N ALA A 104 11.00 -0.83 0.57
CA ALA A 104 10.40 -1.47 -0.59
C ALA A 104 11.48 -2.05 -1.51
N ARG A 105 12.56 -1.30 -1.74
CA ARG A 105 13.71 -1.77 -2.53
C ARG A 105 14.31 -3.03 -1.92
N ASP A 106 14.50 -3.04 -0.59
CA ASP A 106 15.06 -4.19 0.13
C ASP A 106 14.15 -5.43 -0.03
N VAL A 107 12.82 -5.30 0.09
CA VAL A 107 11.87 -6.40 -0.11
C VAL A 107 11.97 -6.97 -1.53
N PHE A 108 12.00 -6.12 -2.55
CA PHE A 108 12.12 -6.61 -3.93
C PHE A 108 13.44 -7.32 -4.19
N LEU A 109 14.56 -6.81 -3.64
CA LEU A 109 15.86 -7.47 -3.73
C LEU A 109 15.86 -8.84 -3.03
N MET A 110 15.26 -8.94 -1.84
CA MET A 110 15.12 -10.21 -1.10
C MET A 110 14.31 -11.25 -1.86
N ASN A 111 13.34 -10.81 -2.69
CA ASN A 111 12.56 -11.66 -3.58
C ASN A 111 13.25 -11.91 -4.94
N GLY A 112 14.54 -11.60 -5.07
CA GLY A 112 15.34 -11.86 -6.26
C GLY A 112 15.08 -10.92 -7.44
N CYS A 113 14.37 -9.82 -7.23
CA CYS A 113 14.08 -8.85 -8.29
C CYS A 113 15.33 -8.03 -8.67
N LYS A 114 15.35 -7.54 -9.91
CA LYS A 114 16.32 -6.57 -10.40
C LYS A 114 15.68 -5.18 -10.40
N LEU A 115 16.18 -4.28 -9.57
CA LEU A 115 15.67 -2.92 -9.50
C LEU A 115 16.08 -2.12 -10.74
N VAL A 116 15.16 -1.32 -11.24
CA VAL A 116 15.39 -0.29 -12.26
C VAL A 116 15.08 1.05 -11.61
N PRO A 117 16.08 1.76 -11.05
CA PRO A 117 15.88 3.08 -10.47
C PRO A 117 15.40 4.05 -11.55
N VAL A 118 14.28 4.70 -11.31
CA VAL A 118 13.67 5.70 -12.21
C VAL A 118 13.68 7.04 -11.49
N PRO A 119 14.26 8.09 -12.08
CA PRO A 119 14.32 9.40 -11.47
C PRO A 119 12.94 9.96 -11.14
N VAL A 120 12.85 10.67 -10.01
CA VAL A 120 11.68 11.44 -9.62
C VAL A 120 11.93 12.91 -9.93
N ASP A 121 10.96 13.57 -10.57
CA ASP A 121 10.93 15.01 -10.79
C ASP A 121 9.73 15.64 -10.02
N TYR A 122 9.45 16.91 -10.25
CA TYR A 122 8.35 17.64 -9.59
C TYR A 122 6.95 17.07 -9.92
N GLU A 123 6.83 16.25 -10.96
CA GLU A 123 5.58 15.54 -11.32
C GLU A 123 5.56 14.08 -10.86
N GLY A 124 6.54 13.62 -10.06
CA GLY A 124 6.68 12.25 -9.61
C GLY A 124 7.61 11.39 -10.46
N LEU A 125 7.47 10.06 -10.43
CA LEU A 125 8.31 9.13 -11.20
C LEU A 125 8.29 9.45 -12.70
N ASN A 126 9.48 9.57 -13.33
CA ASN A 126 9.63 9.92 -14.75
C ASN A 126 9.37 8.70 -15.66
N VAL A 127 8.11 8.53 -16.07
CA VAL A 127 7.65 7.39 -16.87
C VAL A 127 8.39 7.31 -18.22
N ALA A 128 8.62 8.44 -18.89
CA ALA A 128 9.30 8.47 -20.19
C ALA A 128 10.73 7.94 -20.07
N TRP A 129 11.44 8.32 -18.99
CA TRP A 129 12.78 7.80 -18.70
C TRP A 129 12.74 6.29 -18.45
N GLY A 130 11.78 5.82 -17.65
CA GLY A 130 11.60 4.39 -17.36
C GLY A 130 11.37 3.57 -18.63
N ILE A 131 10.48 4.03 -19.50
CA ILE A 131 10.21 3.40 -20.83
C ILE A 131 11.48 3.34 -21.67
N LYS A 132 12.23 4.43 -21.75
CA LYS A 132 13.49 4.49 -22.50
C LYS A 132 14.53 3.54 -21.95
N ARG A 133 14.63 3.43 -20.61
CA ARG A 133 15.63 2.60 -19.93
C ARG A 133 15.29 1.12 -19.90
N TYR A 134 14.04 0.80 -19.57
CA TYR A 134 13.59 -0.58 -19.51
C TYR A 134 12.06 -0.72 -19.63
N ARG A 135 11.55 -0.68 -20.85
CA ARG A 135 10.11 -0.70 -21.14
C ARG A 135 9.39 -1.96 -20.62
N LYS A 136 10.08 -3.12 -20.64
CA LYS A 136 9.50 -4.43 -20.27
C LYS A 136 9.67 -4.77 -18.78
N ALA A 137 9.66 -3.78 -17.89
CA ALA A 137 9.63 -4.07 -16.46
C ALA A 137 8.33 -4.79 -16.08
N ARG A 138 8.40 -5.66 -15.08
CA ARG A 138 7.24 -6.43 -14.60
C ARG A 138 6.28 -5.58 -13.80
N ALA A 139 6.81 -4.57 -13.08
CA ALA A 139 6.02 -3.63 -12.30
C ALA A 139 6.74 -2.30 -12.12
N ALA A 140 5.97 -1.29 -11.66
CA ALA A 140 6.47 -0.06 -11.07
C ALA A 140 5.94 0.08 -9.64
N PHE A 141 6.83 0.40 -8.70
CA PHE A 141 6.48 0.80 -7.33
C PHE A 141 6.54 2.30 -7.21
N VAL A 142 5.44 2.93 -6.77
CA VAL A 142 5.30 4.39 -6.70
C VAL A 142 4.53 4.82 -5.47
N SER A 143 4.84 6.02 -4.95
CA SER A 143 4.11 6.71 -3.89
C SER A 143 3.51 8.01 -4.44
N PRO A 144 2.38 7.94 -5.19
CA PRO A 144 1.94 9.03 -6.06
C PRO A 144 1.27 10.19 -5.33
N SER A 145 0.80 9.99 -4.10
CA SER A 145 0.15 11.04 -3.30
C SER A 145 1.17 11.96 -2.65
N HIS A 146 2.19 11.39 -2.03
CA HIS A 146 3.34 12.08 -1.46
C HIS A 146 4.58 11.21 -1.67
N GLN A 147 5.38 11.55 -2.66
CA GLN A 147 6.58 10.81 -2.97
C GLN A 147 7.60 10.86 -1.82
N TYR A 148 8.05 9.71 -1.37
CA TYR A 148 9.07 9.65 -0.33
C TYR A 148 10.48 9.54 -0.94
N PRO A 149 11.46 10.42 -0.57
CA PRO A 149 11.38 11.42 0.51
C PRO A 149 11.10 12.86 0.02
N LEU A 150 10.86 13.10 -1.26
CA LEU A 150 10.85 14.45 -1.86
C LEU A 150 9.53 15.21 -1.65
N GLY A 151 8.45 14.52 -1.31
CA GLY A 151 7.13 15.14 -1.13
C GLY A 151 6.42 15.51 -2.43
N ALA A 152 6.96 15.17 -3.59
CA ALA A 152 6.32 15.46 -4.87
C ALA A 152 4.99 14.70 -4.99
N THR A 153 3.96 15.37 -5.51
CA THR A 153 2.69 14.72 -5.86
C THR A 153 2.70 14.39 -7.35
N MET A 154 2.42 13.12 -7.69
CA MET A 154 2.37 12.72 -9.09
C MET A 154 1.19 13.40 -9.80
N SER A 155 1.49 14.13 -10.87
CA SER A 155 0.51 14.86 -11.66
C SER A 155 -0.51 13.91 -12.32
N ALA A 156 -1.71 14.43 -12.64
CA ALA A 156 -2.74 13.66 -13.34
C ALA A 156 -2.24 13.12 -14.69
N SER A 157 -1.50 13.94 -15.45
CA SER A 157 -0.87 13.54 -16.71
C SER A 157 0.09 12.37 -16.52
N ARG A 158 0.94 12.44 -15.49
CA ARG A 158 1.94 11.40 -15.19
C ARG A 158 1.28 10.10 -14.73
N ARG A 159 0.16 10.17 -13.98
CA ARG A 159 -0.66 9.00 -13.61
C ARG A 159 -1.19 8.29 -14.84
N LEU A 160 -1.76 9.02 -15.79
CA LEU A 160 -2.26 8.43 -17.04
C LEU A 160 -1.13 7.80 -17.86
N GLN A 161 0.02 8.46 -18.00
CA GLN A 161 1.18 7.88 -18.69
C GLN A 161 1.65 6.56 -18.05
N LEU A 162 1.62 6.47 -16.72
CA LEU A 162 2.02 5.26 -16.01
C LEU A 162 1.01 4.13 -16.21
N LEU A 163 -0.28 4.44 -16.19
CA LEU A 163 -1.36 3.48 -16.47
C LEU A 163 -1.29 2.96 -17.92
N ASP A 164 -1.08 3.86 -18.89
CA ASP A 164 -0.92 3.50 -20.30
C ASP A 164 0.30 2.60 -20.53
N TRP A 165 1.41 2.89 -19.85
CA TRP A 165 2.59 2.03 -19.89
C TRP A 165 2.28 0.65 -19.29
N ALA A 166 1.64 0.59 -18.14
CA ALA A 166 1.30 -0.68 -17.47
C ALA A 166 0.39 -1.53 -18.36
N GLN A 167 -0.63 -0.93 -18.96
CA GLN A 167 -1.54 -1.60 -19.90
C GLN A 167 -0.78 -2.12 -21.14
N SER A 168 0.01 -1.26 -21.79
CA SER A 168 0.69 -1.62 -23.04
C SER A 168 1.82 -2.64 -22.89
N SER A 169 2.43 -2.71 -21.70
CA SER A 169 3.53 -3.65 -21.39
C SER A 169 3.07 -4.90 -20.63
N GLY A 170 1.82 -4.96 -20.18
CA GLY A 170 1.31 -6.02 -19.30
C GLY A 170 1.94 -5.96 -17.90
N ALA A 171 2.45 -4.80 -17.49
CA ALA A 171 3.08 -4.59 -16.19
C ALA A 171 2.04 -4.30 -15.10
N TRP A 172 2.46 -4.41 -13.84
CA TRP A 172 1.70 -4.04 -12.67
C TRP A 172 2.13 -2.67 -12.15
N ILE A 173 1.26 -1.99 -11.44
CA ILE A 173 1.59 -0.83 -10.62
C ILE A 173 1.34 -1.21 -9.17
N ILE A 174 2.31 -0.97 -8.31
CA ILE A 174 2.18 -1.10 -6.86
C ILE A 174 2.14 0.33 -6.32
N GLU A 175 0.94 0.77 -5.95
CA GLU A 175 0.67 2.11 -5.41
C GLU A 175 0.76 2.06 -3.88
N ASP A 176 1.74 2.74 -3.30
CA ASP A 176 1.90 2.89 -1.86
C ASP A 176 1.31 4.22 -1.40
N ASP A 177 0.18 4.16 -0.72
CA ASP A 177 -0.55 5.31 -0.19
C ASP A 177 -0.45 5.34 1.34
N TYR A 178 0.63 5.90 1.84
CA TYR A 178 0.99 5.81 3.25
C TYR A 178 0.51 7.00 4.11
N ASP A 179 0.17 8.14 3.50
CA ASP A 179 -0.17 9.38 4.25
C ASP A 179 -1.09 10.36 3.50
N SER A 180 -1.83 9.90 2.52
CA SER A 180 -2.70 10.74 1.68
C SER A 180 -3.86 11.43 2.42
N GLU A 181 -4.10 11.06 3.67
CA GLU A 181 -5.01 11.78 4.57
C GLU A 181 -4.50 13.18 4.91
N TYR A 182 -3.18 13.38 4.90
CA TYR A 182 -2.55 14.68 5.18
C TYR A 182 -2.46 15.50 3.89
N ARG A 183 -3.35 16.49 3.78
CA ARG A 183 -3.39 17.39 2.61
C ARG A 183 -3.23 18.81 3.09
N TYR A 184 -2.26 19.50 2.49
CA TYR A 184 -1.92 20.84 2.94
C TYR A 184 -2.45 21.94 2.00
N GLU A 185 -2.49 21.74 0.67
CA GLU A 185 -2.79 22.83 -0.27
C GLU A 185 -3.46 22.43 -1.60
N SER A 186 -3.78 21.15 -1.86
CA SER A 186 -4.25 20.75 -3.19
C SER A 186 -5.61 20.05 -3.21
N MET A 187 -6.32 20.19 -4.34
CA MET A 187 -7.48 19.35 -4.65
C MET A 187 -7.05 17.88 -4.72
N PRO A 188 -7.86 16.94 -4.18
CA PRO A 188 -7.52 15.53 -4.22
C PRO A 188 -7.41 15.02 -5.66
N ILE A 189 -6.24 14.51 -6.01
CA ILE A 189 -6.11 13.72 -7.24
C ILE A 189 -6.53 12.29 -6.89
N PRO A 190 -7.44 11.66 -7.65
CA PRO A 190 -7.82 10.27 -7.43
C PRO A 190 -6.61 9.34 -7.45
N SER A 191 -6.64 8.26 -6.66
CA SER A 191 -5.60 7.23 -6.67
C SER A 191 -5.36 6.67 -8.07
N LEU A 192 -4.19 6.11 -8.34
CA LEU A 192 -3.94 5.37 -9.58
C LEU A 192 -4.96 4.23 -9.74
N GLN A 193 -5.25 3.51 -8.65
CA GLN A 193 -6.24 2.45 -8.64
C GLN A 193 -7.64 2.95 -9.02
N GLY A 194 -8.06 4.12 -8.54
CA GLY A 194 -9.35 4.71 -8.90
C GLY A 194 -9.44 5.17 -10.36
N LEU A 195 -8.31 5.51 -10.98
CA LEU A 195 -8.20 5.88 -12.38
C LEU A 195 -8.04 4.66 -13.31
N ASP A 196 -7.61 3.51 -12.76
CA ASP A 196 -7.33 2.30 -13.53
C ASP A 196 -8.63 1.63 -14.00
N ASN A 197 -8.75 1.42 -15.31
CA ASN A 197 -9.86 0.68 -15.91
C ASN A 197 -9.48 -0.76 -16.32
N ASN A 198 -8.22 -1.18 -16.08
CA ASN A 198 -7.66 -2.42 -16.59
C ASN A 198 -7.26 -3.40 -15.50
N ALA A 199 -7.57 -3.11 -14.23
CA ALA A 199 -7.21 -3.90 -13.06
C ALA A 199 -5.70 -4.24 -12.99
N ARG A 200 -4.84 -3.22 -13.21
CA ARG A 200 -3.37 -3.35 -13.19
C ARG A 200 -2.72 -2.71 -11.98
N VAL A 201 -3.51 -2.11 -11.08
CA VAL A 201 -3.01 -1.45 -9.88
C VAL A 201 -3.30 -2.28 -8.64
N ILE A 202 -2.27 -2.59 -7.87
CA ILE A 202 -2.36 -3.10 -6.51
C ILE A 202 -2.13 -1.90 -5.59
N TYR A 203 -3.13 -1.58 -4.77
CA TYR A 203 -3.07 -0.46 -3.86
C TYR A 203 -2.74 -0.94 -2.46
N ILE A 204 -1.76 -0.31 -1.82
CA ILE A 204 -1.32 -0.59 -0.46
C ILE A 204 -1.61 0.63 0.41
N GLY A 205 -2.30 0.42 1.52
CA GLY A 205 -2.54 1.43 2.53
C GLY A 205 -2.06 0.98 3.92
N THR A 206 -1.81 1.96 4.78
CA THR A 206 -1.35 1.71 6.15
C THR A 206 -1.98 2.68 7.15
N PHE A 207 -2.24 2.20 8.36
CA PHE A 207 -2.68 3.04 9.47
C PHE A 207 -1.51 3.62 10.29
N SER A 208 -0.27 3.32 9.91
CA SER A 208 0.92 3.73 10.66
C SER A 208 1.12 5.23 10.78
N LYS A 209 0.53 6.03 9.86
CA LYS A 209 0.66 7.50 9.86
C LYS A 209 -0.55 8.19 10.46
N VAL A 210 -1.74 7.66 10.22
CA VAL A 210 -3.00 8.24 10.72
C VAL A 210 -3.34 7.78 12.15
N LEU A 211 -2.81 6.63 12.59
CA LEU A 211 -2.90 6.16 13.97
C LEU A 211 -1.52 6.13 14.61
N PHE A 212 -0.87 4.99 14.61
CA PHE A 212 0.50 4.86 15.13
C PHE A 212 1.22 3.63 14.56
N PRO A 213 2.55 3.68 14.36
CA PRO A 213 3.30 2.61 13.70
C PRO A 213 3.29 1.26 14.41
N SER A 214 3.23 1.25 15.76
CA SER A 214 3.24 0.01 16.54
C SER A 214 1.95 -0.78 16.47
N LEU A 215 0.86 -0.22 15.93
CA LEU A 215 -0.37 -0.95 15.63
C LEU A 215 -0.14 -2.07 14.60
N ARG A 216 0.84 -1.89 13.72
CA ARG A 216 1.18 -2.84 12.66
C ARG A 216 -0.01 -3.26 11.82
N LEU A 217 -0.86 -2.31 11.45
CA LEU A 217 -2.05 -2.54 10.63
C LEU A 217 -1.92 -1.84 9.27
N GLY A 218 -2.20 -2.58 8.22
CA GLY A 218 -2.29 -2.11 6.84
C GLY A 218 -3.22 -2.99 6.02
N TYR A 219 -3.36 -2.68 4.76
CA TYR A 219 -4.22 -3.44 3.85
C TYR A 219 -3.71 -3.36 2.41
N ILE A 220 -4.12 -4.35 1.62
CA ILE A 220 -3.90 -4.40 0.17
C ILE A 220 -5.27 -4.42 -0.49
N VAL A 221 -5.47 -3.58 -1.52
CA VAL A 221 -6.58 -3.75 -2.48
C VAL A 221 -6.05 -4.51 -3.68
N ILE A 222 -6.57 -5.70 -3.86
CA ILE A 222 -6.11 -6.69 -4.83
C ILE A 222 -7.05 -6.70 -6.02
N PRO A 223 -6.56 -6.68 -7.29
CA PRO A 223 -7.38 -6.97 -8.45
C PRO A 223 -8.13 -8.30 -8.27
N SER A 224 -9.41 -8.34 -8.65
CA SER A 224 -10.31 -9.48 -8.37
C SER A 224 -9.78 -10.82 -8.90
N ASP A 225 -9.09 -10.80 -10.03
CA ASP A 225 -8.48 -11.98 -10.67
C ASP A 225 -7.21 -12.51 -9.95
N LEU A 226 -6.68 -11.74 -9.01
CA LEU A 226 -5.49 -12.12 -8.22
C LEU A 226 -5.81 -12.56 -6.79
N VAL A 227 -7.02 -12.39 -6.29
CA VAL A 227 -7.39 -12.66 -4.88
C VAL A 227 -6.99 -14.07 -4.46
N ASP A 228 -7.30 -15.08 -5.24
CA ASP A 228 -6.97 -16.48 -4.93
C ASP A 228 -5.44 -16.72 -4.87
N ARG A 229 -4.67 -16.03 -5.72
CA ARG A 229 -3.21 -16.13 -5.70
C ARG A 229 -2.61 -15.47 -4.45
N PHE A 230 -3.17 -14.36 -4.04
CA PHE A 230 -2.75 -13.70 -2.80
C PHE A 230 -3.08 -14.57 -1.58
N MET A 231 -4.26 -15.19 -1.54
CA MET A 231 -4.61 -16.14 -0.49
C MET A 231 -3.67 -17.36 -0.47
N ALA A 232 -3.35 -17.92 -1.63
CA ALA A 232 -2.44 -19.07 -1.74
C ALA A 232 -1.03 -18.77 -1.22
N VAL A 233 -0.57 -17.52 -1.31
CA VAL A 233 0.70 -17.07 -0.72
C VAL A 233 0.53 -16.76 0.78
N ARG A 234 -0.58 -16.12 1.17
CA ARG A 234 -0.80 -15.66 2.53
C ARG A 234 -0.95 -16.80 3.53
N VAL A 235 -1.77 -17.81 3.20
CA VAL A 235 -2.07 -18.90 4.12
C VAL A 235 -0.82 -19.64 4.64
N PRO A 236 0.15 -20.04 3.80
CA PRO A 236 1.35 -20.70 4.31
C PRO A 236 2.35 -19.75 5.00
N MET A 237 2.19 -18.41 4.90
CA MET A 237 3.06 -17.46 5.57
C MET A 237 2.72 -17.32 7.06
N ASP A 238 1.45 -17.12 7.39
CA ASP A 238 1.04 -16.82 8.76
C ASP A 238 -0.45 -17.15 9.04
N ILE A 239 -1.11 -17.90 8.14
CA ILE A 239 -2.53 -18.28 8.22
C ILE A 239 -3.48 -17.08 8.03
N GLY A 240 -3.11 -15.90 8.53
CA GLY A 240 -3.88 -14.66 8.46
C GLY A 240 -3.58 -13.72 9.62
N PRO A 241 -4.13 -12.51 9.62
CA PRO A 241 -3.96 -11.58 10.73
C PRO A 241 -4.76 -12.05 11.96
N PRO A 242 -4.34 -11.62 13.18
CA PRO A 242 -5.16 -11.84 14.37
C PRO A 242 -6.51 -11.12 14.23
N ASP A 243 -7.56 -11.74 14.76
CA ASP A 243 -8.94 -11.21 14.68
C ASP A 243 -9.24 -10.11 15.71
N PHE A 244 -8.19 -9.61 16.39
CA PHE A 244 -8.26 -8.58 17.44
C PHE A 244 -8.04 -7.13 16.94
N HIS A 245 -8.13 -6.90 15.65
CA HIS A 245 -7.91 -5.58 15.05
C HIS A 245 -9.18 -4.78 14.87
#